data_dad180ed2146efb642981926c14d62fd
#
_entry.id   dad180ed2146efb642981926c14d62fd
#
_cell.length_a   1.000
_cell.length_b   1.000
_cell.length_c   1.000
_cell.angle_alpha   90.00
_cell.angle_beta   90.00
_cell.angle_gamma   90.00
#
_symmetry.space_group_name_H-M   'P 1'
#
loop_
_entity.id
_entity.type
_entity.pdbx_description
1 polymer ?
#
loop_
_entity_poly.entity_id
_entity_poly.type
_entity_poly.pdbx_seq_one_letter_code
_entity_poly.pdbx_strand_id
1 'polypeptide(L)'
;MFRFIKGLFALIGLITVLLAAGGGYLAYRFLEREEPAPETIVLELDLDQPLAEYVPDDPLAGALFARTESLRDMVDSLDRARSDPRVKGVVARLGGDQIGTGKIQELRAAIQRFRDSGRFAYAFAETFGELGPGDRTYYLASAFDRIWLQPVGMVGLTGIGATIPFAREALDELQVQPELRHREEYKSFMNTFTEREFTEPHREMIEALVGDLHEQLVSGIAEGRGMDPAALRQLIDRGPFLDREAVEAKLVDQLGYFDEIRDAALDRAGAGAELVEGGDYLDVAGRPHGSGPTIALIYGTGSIQRGESGVDPLMGGASMGSDDVAAAFEEAAEDPKVRAILFRIDSGGGSAVASETIRRALVKAREAGKPVIVSMGEAAASGGYWIAMNADRIVAQPGTLTGSIGVIAGKVVTTGLWGRLGI
;
A
#
# COMPACT_ATOMS: atom_id res chain seq x y z
N MET A 1 -4.57 -47.96 33.79
CA MET A 1 -3.20 -47.80 33.32
C MET A 1 -3.00 -48.26 31.88
N PHE A 2 -3.36 -49.48 31.47
CA PHE A 2 -3.17 -50.00 30.08
C PHE A 2 -3.89 -49.23 28.99
N ARG A 3 -5.11 -48.71 29.24
CA ARG A 3 -5.89 -47.91 28.28
C ARG A 3 -5.28 -46.50 28.03
N PHE A 4 -4.68 -45.92 29.09
CA PHE A 4 -3.97 -44.62 28.99
C PHE A 4 -2.68 -44.73 28.18
N ILE A 5 -1.92 -45.81 28.38
CA ILE A 5 -0.68 -46.08 27.63
C ILE A 5 -0.97 -46.32 26.15
N LYS A 6 -2.04 -47.05 25.80
CA LYS A 6 -2.49 -47.23 24.41
C LYS A 6 -2.91 -45.87 23.74
N GLY A 7 -3.61 -45.02 24.50
CA GLY A 7 -3.99 -43.69 24.03
C GLY A 7 -2.78 -42.78 23.75
N LEU A 8 -1.77 -42.86 24.65
CA LEU A 8 -0.54 -42.10 24.49
C LEU A 8 0.28 -42.54 23.23
N PHE A 9 0.41 -43.86 23.03
CA PHE A 9 1.07 -44.39 21.82
C PHE A 9 0.30 -44.07 20.52
N ALA A 10 -1.04 -44.08 20.57
CA ALA A 10 -1.85 -43.67 19.41
C ALA A 10 -1.68 -42.19 19.09
N LEU A 11 -1.59 -41.33 20.11
CA LEU A 11 -1.35 -39.89 19.94
C LEU A 11 0.05 -39.63 19.37
N ILE A 12 1.08 -40.29 19.92
CA ILE A 12 2.44 -40.17 19.38
C ILE A 12 2.52 -40.65 17.93
N GLY A 13 1.90 -41.80 17.63
CA GLY A 13 1.83 -42.31 16.27
C GLY A 13 1.14 -41.33 15.28
N LEU A 14 0.03 -40.73 15.72
CA LEU A 14 -0.69 -39.72 14.91
C LEU A 14 0.20 -38.49 14.66
N ILE A 15 0.88 -37.96 15.69
CA ILE A 15 1.79 -36.82 15.56
C ILE A 15 2.95 -37.18 14.61
N THR A 16 3.54 -38.39 14.74
CA THR A 16 4.60 -38.82 13.85
C THR A 16 4.15 -38.91 12.39
N VAL A 17 2.96 -39.43 12.14
CA VAL A 17 2.38 -39.48 10.77
C VAL A 17 2.11 -38.10 10.22
N LEU A 18 1.57 -37.18 11.03
CA LEU A 18 1.35 -35.79 10.63
C LEU A 18 2.66 -35.06 10.33
N LEU A 19 3.69 -35.26 11.14
CA LEU A 19 5.03 -34.70 10.90
C LEU A 19 5.70 -35.30 9.66
N ALA A 20 5.56 -36.61 9.43
CA ALA A 20 6.09 -37.26 8.24
C ALA A 20 5.32 -36.82 6.97
N ALA A 21 4.00 -36.68 7.05
CA ALA A 21 3.19 -36.19 5.94
C ALA A 21 3.48 -34.69 5.66
N GLY A 22 3.62 -33.88 6.69
CA GLY A 22 4.02 -32.47 6.59
C GLY A 22 5.44 -32.32 6.04
N GLY A 23 6.39 -33.08 6.54
CA GLY A 23 7.77 -33.10 6.05
C GLY A 23 7.86 -33.62 4.61
N GLY A 24 7.09 -34.66 4.27
CA GLY A 24 6.98 -35.17 2.90
C GLY A 24 6.36 -34.16 1.94
N TYR A 25 5.32 -33.45 2.37
CA TYR A 25 4.70 -32.37 1.58
C TYR A 25 5.66 -31.18 1.38
N LEU A 26 6.38 -30.78 2.42
CA LEU A 26 7.38 -29.70 2.32
C LEU A 26 8.54 -30.11 1.40
N ALA A 27 9.03 -31.37 1.50
CA ALA A 27 10.04 -31.91 0.59
C ALA A 27 9.53 -31.99 -0.86
N TYR A 28 8.30 -32.41 -1.06
CA TYR A 28 7.64 -32.42 -2.38
C TYR A 28 7.53 -31.01 -2.96
N ARG A 29 7.07 -30.04 -2.20
CA ARG A 29 7.01 -28.63 -2.60
C ARG A 29 8.40 -28.03 -2.89
N PHE A 30 9.41 -28.46 -2.16
CA PHE A 30 10.81 -28.04 -2.39
C PHE A 30 11.41 -28.66 -3.66
N LEU A 31 11.05 -29.89 -3.97
CA LEU A 31 11.49 -30.60 -5.18
C LEU A 31 10.73 -30.15 -6.45
N GLU A 32 9.48 -29.71 -6.32
CA GLU A 32 8.69 -29.15 -7.44
C GLU A 32 9.21 -27.78 -7.95
N ARG A 33 10.07 -27.12 -7.18
CA ARG A 33 10.56 -25.76 -7.47
C ARG A 33 11.69 -25.67 -8.51
N GLU A 34 12.09 -26.76 -9.14
CA GLU A 34 13.15 -26.76 -10.16
C GLU A 34 12.61 -26.91 -11.60
N GLU A 35 11.45 -26.33 -11.93
CA GLU A 35 11.16 -26.15 -13.35
C GLU A 35 12.10 -25.06 -13.91
N PRO A 36 12.79 -25.31 -15.03
CA PRO A 36 13.64 -24.31 -15.65
C PRO A 36 12.79 -23.08 -15.99
N ALA A 37 13.27 -21.91 -15.61
CA ALA A 37 12.56 -20.67 -15.89
C ALA A 37 12.23 -20.56 -17.39
N PRO A 38 11.01 -20.14 -17.76
CA PRO A 38 10.60 -20.02 -19.15
C PRO A 38 11.57 -19.17 -19.97
N GLU A 39 11.75 -19.53 -21.25
CA GLU A 39 12.62 -18.78 -22.17
C GLU A 39 12.00 -17.44 -22.59
N THR A 40 10.67 -17.35 -22.57
CA THR A 40 9.91 -16.12 -22.89
C THR A 40 8.84 -15.92 -21.84
N ILE A 41 8.83 -14.75 -21.20
CA ILE A 41 8.00 -14.45 -20.03
C ILE A 41 7.11 -13.24 -20.32
N VAL A 42 5.86 -13.35 -19.95
CA VAL A 42 4.96 -12.22 -19.69
C VAL A 42 4.68 -12.21 -18.19
N LEU A 43 5.00 -11.12 -17.50
CA LEU A 43 4.66 -10.99 -16.08
C LEU A 43 3.15 -10.82 -15.91
N GLU A 44 2.61 -11.50 -14.91
CA GLU A 44 1.24 -11.30 -14.46
C GLU A 44 1.27 -10.62 -13.09
N LEU A 45 0.56 -9.48 -12.93
CA LEU A 45 0.46 -8.75 -11.68
C LEU A 45 -1.00 -8.69 -11.23
N ASP A 46 -1.28 -9.16 -10.02
CA ASP A 46 -2.59 -8.99 -9.39
C ASP A 46 -2.58 -7.71 -8.54
N LEU A 47 -3.17 -6.65 -9.08
CA LEU A 47 -3.34 -5.34 -8.45
C LEU A 47 -4.82 -5.08 -8.07
N ASP A 48 -5.66 -6.13 -8.06
CA ASP A 48 -7.03 -6.08 -7.56
C ASP A 48 -7.09 -6.24 -6.04
N GLN A 49 -5.99 -6.68 -5.43
CA GLN A 49 -5.88 -6.88 -3.98
C GLN A 49 -5.14 -5.73 -3.30
N PRO A 50 -5.37 -5.51 -1.99
CA PRO A 50 -4.59 -4.56 -1.22
C PRO A 50 -3.09 -4.92 -1.24
N LEU A 51 -2.23 -3.94 -1.48
CA LEU A 51 -0.78 -4.12 -1.42
C LEU A 51 -0.25 -3.77 -0.03
N ALA A 52 0.38 -4.74 0.62
CA ALA A 52 1.07 -4.52 1.88
C ALA A 52 2.35 -3.69 1.67
N GLU A 53 2.68 -2.83 2.63
CA GLU A 53 4.01 -2.18 2.67
C GLU A 53 5.09 -3.16 3.13
N TYR A 54 4.74 -4.01 4.07
CA TYR A 54 5.64 -4.99 4.66
C TYR A 54 4.91 -6.31 4.91
N VAL A 55 5.51 -7.38 4.46
CA VAL A 55 5.09 -8.75 4.78
C VAL A 55 6.21 -9.37 5.60
N PRO A 56 5.95 -9.80 6.85
CA PRO A 56 6.96 -10.47 7.67
C PRO A 56 7.47 -11.73 6.97
N ASP A 57 8.77 -11.94 7.01
CA ASP A 57 9.43 -13.14 6.47
C ASP A 57 9.26 -14.31 7.47
N ASP A 58 8.02 -14.79 7.60
CA ASP A 58 7.65 -15.93 8.45
C ASP A 58 7.44 -17.17 7.56
N PRO A 59 8.37 -18.14 7.60
CA PRO A 59 8.28 -19.35 6.79
C PRO A 59 7.01 -20.17 7.06
N LEU A 60 6.47 -20.11 8.29
CA LEU A 60 5.26 -20.83 8.68
C LEU A 60 3.99 -20.14 8.13
N ALA A 61 3.96 -18.81 8.18
CA ALA A 61 2.87 -18.03 7.60
C ALA A 61 2.85 -18.20 6.07
N GLY A 62 4.00 -18.14 5.40
CA GLY A 62 4.12 -18.36 3.96
C GLY A 62 3.73 -19.77 3.49
N ALA A 63 3.85 -20.78 4.38
CA ALA A 63 3.44 -22.16 4.07
C ALA A 63 1.95 -22.45 4.30
N LEU A 64 1.29 -21.68 5.17
CA LEU A 64 -0.10 -21.92 5.60
C LEU A 64 -1.11 -20.97 4.94
N PHE A 65 -0.66 -19.81 4.47
CA PHE A 65 -1.52 -18.79 3.86
C PHE A 65 -1.06 -18.48 2.43
N ALA A 66 -1.97 -18.00 1.61
CA ALA A 66 -1.62 -17.50 0.28
C ALA A 66 -0.57 -16.38 0.40
N ARG A 67 0.42 -16.38 -0.51
CA ARG A 67 1.48 -15.37 -0.54
C ARG A 67 0.84 -14.00 -0.72
N THR A 68 1.04 -13.11 0.25
CA THR A 68 0.65 -11.71 0.11
C THR A 68 1.81 -10.97 -0.53
N GLU A 69 1.58 -10.36 -1.67
CA GLU A 69 2.59 -9.57 -2.35
C GLU A 69 2.68 -8.17 -1.74
N SER A 70 3.90 -7.67 -1.61
CA SER A 70 4.14 -6.31 -1.16
C SER A 70 4.28 -5.35 -2.34
N LEU A 71 4.08 -4.05 -2.08
CA LEU A 71 4.41 -3.00 -3.06
C LEU A 71 5.85 -3.16 -3.57
N ARG A 72 6.78 -3.51 -2.67
CA ARG A 72 8.18 -3.73 -3.03
C ARG A 72 8.36 -4.90 -4.00
N ASP A 73 7.64 -6.01 -3.81
CA ASP A 73 7.71 -7.16 -4.71
C ASP A 73 7.26 -6.77 -6.12
N MET A 74 6.17 -6.00 -6.24
CA MET A 74 5.68 -5.49 -7.52
C MET A 74 6.69 -4.57 -8.20
N VAL A 75 7.25 -3.62 -7.46
CA VAL A 75 8.25 -2.68 -8.01
C VAL A 75 9.55 -3.39 -8.37
N ASP A 76 10.06 -4.29 -7.51
CA ASP A 76 11.28 -5.05 -7.74
C ASP A 76 11.13 -5.99 -8.96
N SER A 77 9.96 -6.62 -9.15
CA SER A 77 9.69 -7.48 -10.30
C SER A 77 9.73 -6.70 -11.62
N LEU A 78 9.08 -5.53 -11.66
CA LEU A 78 9.11 -4.64 -12.83
C LEU A 78 10.53 -4.11 -13.10
N ASP A 79 11.26 -3.68 -12.09
CA ASP A 79 12.61 -3.15 -12.23
C ASP A 79 13.62 -4.24 -12.62
N ARG A 80 13.47 -5.47 -12.12
CA ARG A 80 14.27 -6.62 -12.54
C ARG A 80 13.97 -7.01 -13.98
N ALA A 81 12.69 -7.05 -14.35
CA ALA A 81 12.22 -7.43 -15.68
C ALA A 81 12.72 -6.48 -16.79
N ARG A 82 12.94 -5.20 -16.49
CA ARG A 82 13.49 -4.24 -17.46
C ARG A 82 14.81 -4.67 -18.10
N SER A 83 15.64 -5.40 -17.36
CA SER A 83 16.95 -5.86 -17.83
C SER A 83 16.98 -7.33 -18.23
N ASP A 84 15.89 -8.07 -18.03
CA ASP A 84 15.80 -9.49 -18.38
C ASP A 84 15.31 -9.65 -19.83
N PRO A 85 16.15 -10.18 -20.76
CA PRO A 85 15.74 -10.32 -22.16
C PRO A 85 14.61 -11.33 -22.38
N ARG A 86 14.36 -12.23 -21.42
CA ARG A 86 13.26 -13.20 -21.45
C ARG A 86 11.90 -12.51 -21.30
N VAL A 87 11.82 -11.44 -20.50
CA VAL A 87 10.57 -10.73 -20.25
C VAL A 87 10.22 -9.85 -21.45
N LYS A 88 9.03 -10.04 -22.04
CA LYS A 88 8.54 -9.29 -23.20
C LYS A 88 7.49 -8.25 -22.83
N GLY A 89 6.73 -8.50 -21.78
CA GLY A 89 5.67 -7.60 -21.37
C GLY A 89 5.11 -7.92 -19.98
N VAL A 90 4.11 -7.19 -19.59
CA VAL A 90 3.34 -7.37 -18.36
C VAL A 90 1.84 -7.29 -18.67
N VAL A 91 1.06 -8.13 -17.98
CA VAL A 91 -0.40 -8.05 -17.88
C VAL A 91 -0.75 -7.82 -16.42
N ALA A 92 -1.54 -6.79 -16.14
CA ALA A 92 -2.00 -6.51 -14.79
C ALA A 92 -3.52 -6.60 -14.70
N ARG A 93 -4.03 -7.27 -13.68
CA ARG A 93 -5.43 -7.23 -13.27
C ARG A 93 -5.62 -6.14 -12.24
N LEU A 94 -6.57 -5.25 -12.49
CA LEU A 94 -6.90 -4.09 -11.68
C LEU A 94 -8.38 -4.17 -11.30
N GLY A 95 -8.79 -3.66 -10.17
CA GLY A 95 -10.22 -3.68 -9.81
C GLY A 95 -10.53 -2.90 -8.54
N GLY A 96 -9.94 -3.29 -7.44
CA GLY A 96 -10.20 -2.70 -6.13
C GLY A 96 -9.68 -1.26 -5.98
N ASP A 97 -10.43 -0.41 -5.28
CA ASP A 97 -9.97 0.95 -4.90
C ASP A 97 -9.24 0.93 -3.54
N GLN A 98 -8.40 -0.09 -3.32
CA GLN A 98 -7.75 -0.33 -2.03
C GLN A 98 -6.29 0.11 -1.98
N ILE A 99 -5.72 0.46 -3.13
CA ILE A 99 -4.34 0.97 -3.21
C ILE A 99 -4.39 2.49 -3.11
N GLY A 100 -3.64 3.05 -2.16
CA GLY A 100 -3.60 4.49 -1.95
C GLY A 100 -2.81 5.24 -3.03
N THR A 101 -3.00 6.56 -3.10
CA THR A 101 -2.46 7.40 -4.19
C THR A 101 -0.93 7.40 -4.22
N GLY A 102 -0.27 7.43 -3.06
CA GLY A 102 1.19 7.37 -2.97
C GLY A 102 1.76 6.07 -3.54
N LYS A 103 1.17 4.92 -3.18
CA LYS A 103 1.54 3.60 -3.72
C LYS A 103 1.27 3.49 -5.22
N ILE A 104 0.13 4.00 -5.67
CA ILE A 104 -0.21 4.06 -7.11
C ILE A 104 0.87 4.83 -7.88
N GLN A 105 1.35 5.95 -7.36
CA GLN A 105 2.37 6.74 -8.04
C GLN A 105 3.72 6.01 -8.12
N GLU A 106 4.09 5.23 -7.11
CA GLU A 106 5.27 4.36 -7.17
C GLU A 106 5.11 3.27 -8.23
N LEU A 107 3.95 2.61 -8.30
CA LEU A 107 3.65 1.61 -9.33
C LEU A 107 3.63 2.24 -10.72
N ARG A 108 2.97 3.39 -10.91
CA ARG A 108 2.96 4.10 -12.19
C ARG A 108 4.36 4.42 -12.67
N ALA A 109 5.23 4.90 -11.77
CA ALA A 109 6.63 5.17 -12.11
C ALA A 109 7.39 3.89 -12.48
N ALA A 110 7.15 2.77 -11.81
CA ALA A 110 7.77 1.48 -12.14
C ALA A 110 7.28 0.95 -13.50
N ILE A 111 5.97 1.02 -13.76
CA ILE A 111 5.36 0.65 -15.04
C ILE A 111 5.93 1.51 -16.18
N GLN A 112 6.04 2.82 -15.98
CA GLN A 112 6.62 3.71 -16.98
C GLN A 112 8.08 3.34 -17.29
N ARG A 113 8.92 3.13 -16.25
CA ARG A 113 10.30 2.67 -16.45
C ARG A 113 10.37 1.33 -17.18
N PHE A 114 9.42 0.43 -16.93
CA PHE A 114 9.32 -0.85 -17.62
C PHE A 114 9.00 -0.66 -19.11
N ARG A 115 8.01 0.17 -19.44
CA ARG A 115 7.61 0.53 -20.82
C ARG A 115 8.75 1.22 -21.58
N ASP A 116 9.47 2.13 -20.92
CA ASP A 116 10.62 2.85 -21.50
C ASP A 116 11.77 1.88 -21.92
N SER A 117 11.79 0.67 -21.39
CA SER A 117 12.69 -0.39 -21.82
C SER A 117 12.26 -1.08 -23.14
N GLY A 118 11.15 -0.64 -23.76
CA GLY A 118 10.62 -1.18 -25.01
C GLY A 118 9.70 -2.39 -24.86
N ARG A 119 9.27 -2.69 -23.64
CA ARG A 119 8.36 -3.80 -23.32
C ARG A 119 6.93 -3.29 -23.24
N PHE A 120 5.96 -4.15 -23.58
CA PHE A 120 4.56 -3.77 -23.52
C PHE A 120 3.97 -3.98 -22.10
N ALA A 121 2.95 -3.17 -21.80
CA ALA A 121 2.20 -3.26 -20.55
C ALA A 121 0.70 -3.20 -20.83
N TYR A 122 -0.05 -4.23 -20.44
CA TYR A 122 -1.49 -4.33 -20.61
C TYR A 122 -2.18 -4.33 -19.26
N ALA A 123 -3.27 -3.60 -19.15
CA ALA A 123 -4.14 -3.56 -17.97
C ALA A 123 -5.52 -4.11 -18.30
N PHE A 124 -6.08 -4.87 -17.38
CA PHE A 124 -7.45 -5.35 -17.42
C PHE A 124 -8.17 -4.97 -16.14
N ALA A 125 -9.43 -4.60 -16.26
CA ALA A 125 -10.35 -4.50 -15.13
C ALA A 125 -11.72 -5.07 -15.48
N GLU A 126 -12.35 -5.70 -14.51
CA GLU A 126 -13.77 -6.05 -14.61
C GLU A 126 -14.61 -4.77 -14.56
N THR A 127 -14.19 -3.82 -13.73
CA THR A 127 -14.79 -2.50 -13.58
C THR A 127 -13.81 -1.53 -12.91
N PHE A 128 -13.92 -0.26 -13.19
CA PHE A 128 -13.27 0.81 -12.42
C PHE A 128 -14.34 1.51 -11.58
N GLY A 129 -14.65 0.94 -10.40
CA GLY A 129 -15.61 1.48 -9.45
C GLY A 129 -17.06 1.07 -9.72
N GLU A 130 -17.49 -0.09 -9.21
CA GLU A 130 -18.87 -0.60 -9.41
C GLU A 130 -19.91 0.10 -8.53
N LEU A 131 -19.58 0.31 -7.25
CA LEU A 131 -20.46 0.95 -6.26
C LEU A 131 -19.87 2.24 -5.67
N GLY A 132 -18.78 2.74 -6.26
CA GLY A 132 -18.06 3.90 -5.79
C GLY A 132 -17.16 4.48 -6.88
N PRO A 133 -16.35 5.49 -6.56
CA PRO A 133 -15.43 6.08 -7.50
C PRO A 133 -14.33 5.10 -7.92
N GLY A 134 -14.00 5.08 -9.20
CA GLY A 134 -12.90 4.28 -9.77
C GLY A 134 -11.68 5.11 -10.14
N ASP A 135 -11.64 6.37 -9.71
CA ASP A 135 -10.65 7.37 -10.12
C ASP A 135 -9.21 6.92 -9.91
N ARG A 136 -8.88 6.40 -8.72
CA ARG A 136 -7.52 5.96 -8.37
C ARG A 136 -7.08 4.73 -9.16
N THR A 137 -7.96 3.73 -9.29
CA THR A 137 -7.66 2.52 -10.05
C THR A 137 -7.52 2.82 -11.54
N TYR A 138 -8.37 3.70 -12.07
CA TYR A 138 -8.24 4.16 -13.45
C TYR A 138 -6.97 5.03 -13.66
N TYR A 139 -6.59 5.84 -12.68
CA TYR A 139 -5.32 6.56 -12.68
C TYR A 139 -4.13 5.59 -12.79
N LEU A 140 -4.15 4.47 -12.06
CA LEU A 140 -3.14 3.43 -12.22
C LEU A 140 -3.18 2.81 -13.63
N ALA A 141 -4.36 2.43 -14.12
CA ALA A 141 -4.56 1.83 -15.44
C ALA A 141 -4.02 2.72 -16.56
N SER A 142 -4.15 4.04 -16.43
CA SER A 142 -3.68 4.99 -17.45
C SER A 142 -2.15 4.99 -17.66
N ALA A 143 -1.37 4.32 -16.79
CA ALA A 143 0.06 4.13 -16.99
C ALA A 143 0.42 3.00 -17.97
N PHE A 144 -0.54 2.18 -18.36
CA PHE A 144 -0.34 1.05 -19.28
C PHE A 144 -0.52 1.45 -20.75
N ASP A 145 0.01 0.62 -21.67
CA ASP A 145 -0.13 0.86 -23.12
C ASP A 145 -1.53 0.61 -23.62
N ARG A 146 -2.22 -0.39 -23.02
CA ARG A 146 -3.59 -0.74 -23.35
C ARG A 146 -4.38 -1.07 -22.10
N ILE A 147 -5.63 -0.62 -22.09
CA ILE A 147 -6.59 -0.87 -21.03
C ILE A 147 -7.77 -1.64 -21.63
N TRP A 148 -8.01 -2.85 -21.10
CA TRP A 148 -9.19 -3.64 -21.44
C TRP A 148 -10.19 -3.60 -20.29
N LEU A 149 -11.46 -3.46 -20.65
CA LEU A 149 -12.58 -3.44 -19.71
C LEU A 149 -13.51 -4.61 -20.02
N GLN A 150 -13.94 -5.31 -18.99
CA GLN A 150 -14.93 -6.36 -19.15
C GLN A 150 -16.26 -5.78 -19.68
N PRO A 151 -16.98 -6.48 -20.61
CA PRO A 151 -18.35 -6.10 -20.98
C PRO A 151 -19.24 -5.95 -19.75
N VAL A 152 -20.13 -4.97 -19.74
CA VAL A 152 -20.95 -4.49 -18.62
C VAL A 152 -20.16 -3.79 -17.49
N GLY A 153 -18.83 -3.77 -17.52
CA GLY A 153 -18.02 -2.96 -16.62
C GLY A 153 -18.20 -1.47 -16.88
N MET A 154 -17.72 -0.64 -15.98
CA MET A 154 -17.82 0.81 -16.10
C MET A 154 -16.50 1.50 -15.74
N VAL A 155 -16.34 2.74 -16.19
CA VAL A 155 -15.28 3.64 -15.73
C VAL A 155 -15.91 4.72 -14.84
N GLY A 156 -15.80 4.53 -13.54
CA GLY A 156 -16.28 5.44 -12.50
C GLY A 156 -15.33 6.61 -12.27
N LEU A 157 -15.03 7.32 -13.35
CA LEU A 157 -14.19 8.52 -13.30
C LEU A 157 -15.08 9.73 -13.01
N THR A 158 -15.17 10.11 -11.72
CA THR A 158 -16.13 11.11 -11.21
C THR A 158 -15.46 12.24 -10.44
N GLY A 159 -14.15 12.20 -10.33
CA GLY A 159 -13.35 13.19 -9.61
C GLY A 159 -13.23 12.91 -8.12
N ILE A 160 -12.53 13.80 -7.43
CA ILE A 160 -12.20 13.65 -6.01
C ILE A 160 -13.00 14.64 -5.18
N GLY A 161 -13.70 14.13 -4.16
CA GLY A 161 -14.42 14.94 -3.20
C GLY A 161 -14.16 14.47 -1.76
N ALA A 162 -14.32 15.37 -0.80
CA ALA A 162 -14.22 15.05 0.62
C ALA A 162 -15.46 15.52 1.37
N THR A 163 -16.07 14.63 2.16
CA THR A 163 -17.15 14.96 3.08
C THR A 163 -16.63 14.86 4.50
N ILE A 164 -16.62 15.97 5.21
CA ILE A 164 -16.15 16.02 6.60
C ILE A 164 -17.36 16.11 7.52
N PRO A 165 -17.62 15.10 8.37
CA PRO A 165 -18.70 15.15 9.33
C PRO A 165 -18.33 16.03 10.53
N PHE A 166 -19.31 16.77 11.07
CA PHE A 166 -19.20 17.52 12.32
C PHE A 166 -20.21 16.98 13.32
N ALA A 167 -19.73 16.41 14.42
CA ALA A 167 -20.55 15.73 15.43
C ALA A 167 -20.88 16.60 16.64
N ARG A 168 -20.49 17.89 16.63
CA ARG A 168 -20.66 18.79 17.79
C ARG A 168 -22.09 18.84 18.28
N GLU A 169 -23.07 19.02 17.37
CA GLU A 169 -24.49 19.12 17.75
C GLU A 169 -25.02 17.81 18.34
N ALA A 170 -24.67 16.66 17.73
CA ALA A 170 -25.04 15.35 18.26
C ALA A 170 -24.48 15.12 19.68
N LEU A 171 -23.23 15.56 19.92
CA LEU A 171 -22.60 15.46 21.23
C LEU A 171 -23.29 16.42 22.25
N ASP A 172 -23.71 17.60 21.83
CA ASP A 172 -24.48 18.54 22.68
C ASP A 172 -25.81 17.92 23.09
N GLU A 173 -26.56 17.31 22.15
CA GLU A 173 -27.80 16.60 22.42
C GLU A 173 -27.61 15.44 23.40
N LEU A 174 -26.50 14.73 23.29
CA LEU A 174 -26.14 13.63 24.19
C LEU A 174 -25.58 14.12 25.52
N GLN A 175 -25.41 15.43 25.71
CA GLN A 175 -24.75 16.04 26.88
C GLN A 175 -23.31 15.49 27.09
N VAL A 176 -22.61 15.21 25.97
CA VAL A 176 -21.21 14.85 25.95
C VAL A 176 -20.38 16.06 25.56
N GLN A 177 -19.41 16.42 26.40
CA GLN A 177 -18.61 17.62 26.20
C GLN A 177 -17.13 17.23 25.88
N PRO A 178 -16.67 17.37 24.63
CA PRO A 178 -15.25 17.21 24.30
C PRO A 178 -14.48 18.46 24.74
N GLU A 179 -13.54 18.27 25.65
CA GLU A 179 -12.55 19.27 26.07
C GLU A 179 -11.22 18.94 25.42
N LEU A 180 -11.14 19.12 24.09
CA LEU A 180 -9.97 18.84 23.29
C LEU A 180 -9.22 20.12 22.96
N ARG A 181 -7.89 20.04 22.95
CA ARG A 181 -6.98 21.12 22.59
C ARG A 181 -6.01 20.62 21.55
N HIS A 182 -5.63 21.49 20.66
CA HIS A 182 -4.62 21.21 19.63
C HIS A 182 -3.52 22.27 19.63
N ARG A 183 -2.38 21.91 19.08
CA ARG A 183 -1.31 22.83 18.77
C ARG A 183 -1.33 23.10 17.28
N GLU A 184 -1.34 24.40 16.95
CA GLU A 184 -1.44 24.97 15.61
C GLU A 184 -2.82 24.79 14.95
N GLU A 185 -3.25 25.77 14.16
CA GLU A 185 -4.60 25.92 13.61
C GLU A 185 -4.95 24.88 12.52
N TYR A 186 -3.94 24.36 11.81
CA TYR A 186 -4.13 23.32 10.80
C TYR A 186 -4.20 21.90 11.37
N LYS A 187 -4.03 21.72 12.70
CA LYS A 187 -4.25 20.43 13.37
C LYS A 187 -5.74 20.21 13.62
N SER A 188 -6.51 20.00 12.56
CA SER A 188 -7.97 20.08 12.51
C SER A 188 -8.72 18.80 12.81
N PHE A 189 -8.06 17.65 13.05
CA PHE A 189 -8.73 16.36 13.28
C PHE A 189 -9.82 16.42 14.36
N MET A 190 -9.59 17.15 15.44
CA MET A 190 -10.56 17.29 16.53
C MET A 190 -11.76 18.17 16.19
N ASN A 191 -11.67 18.98 15.13
CA ASN A 191 -12.78 19.88 14.73
C ASN A 191 -14.07 19.11 14.44
N THR A 192 -13.96 17.85 13.99
CA THR A 192 -15.10 16.93 13.89
C THR A 192 -15.94 16.86 15.18
N PHE A 193 -15.31 16.99 16.34
CA PHE A 193 -15.98 16.87 17.64
C PHE A 193 -16.20 18.21 18.35
N THR A 194 -15.41 19.24 18.03
CA THR A 194 -15.44 20.53 18.74
C THR A 194 -16.18 21.62 17.97
N GLU A 195 -16.19 21.53 16.63
CA GLU A 195 -16.78 22.54 15.77
C GLU A 195 -18.11 22.03 15.15
N ARG A 196 -18.93 22.94 14.67
CA ARG A 196 -20.18 22.66 13.95
C ARG A 196 -20.03 22.75 12.44
N GLU A 197 -18.98 23.43 11.99
CA GLU A 197 -18.65 23.66 10.60
C GLU A 197 -17.14 23.85 10.43
N PHE A 198 -16.69 24.02 9.22
CA PHE A 198 -15.28 24.28 8.95
C PHE A 198 -14.81 25.58 9.60
N THR A 199 -13.67 25.51 10.32
CA THR A 199 -12.84 26.69 10.56
C THR A 199 -12.13 27.08 9.28
N GLU A 200 -11.74 28.35 9.14
CA GLU A 200 -11.04 28.83 7.93
C GLU A 200 -9.77 28.00 7.59
N PRO A 201 -8.83 27.76 8.54
CA PRO A 201 -7.66 26.92 8.26
C PRO A 201 -8.01 25.48 7.88
N HIS A 202 -9.09 24.92 8.47
CA HIS A 202 -9.52 23.56 8.14
C HIS A 202 -10.07 23.48 6.70
N ARG A 203 -10.88 24.46 6.31
CA ARG A 203 -11.42 24.57 4.94
C ARG A 203 -10.29 24.73 3.91
N GLU A 204 -9.41 25.71 4.13
CA GLU A 204 -8.24 25.96 3.27
C GLU A 204 -7.41 24.70 3.04
N MET A 205 -7.11 23.98 4.12
CA MET A 205 -6.31 22.74 4.04
C MET A 205 -7.02 21.66 3.22
N ILE A 206 -8.33 21.44 3.45
CA ILE A 206 -9.07 20.39 2.72
C ILE A 206 -9.25 20.76 1.25
N GLU A 207 -9.55 22.02 0.93
CA GLU A 207 -9.69 22.48 -0.45
C GLU A 207 -8.37 22.39 -1.21
N ALA A 208 -7.24 22.76 -0.59
CA ALA A 208 -5.92 22.64 -1.16
C ALA A 208 -5.56 21.15 -1.42
N LEU A 209 -5.80 20.28 -0.44
CA LEU A 209 -5.50 18.85 -0.56
C LEU A 209 -6.33 18.18 -1.68
N VAL A 210 -7.65 18.40 -1.69
CA VAL A 210 -8.55 17.83 -2.70
C VAL A 210 -8.22 18.38 -4.09
N GLY A 211 -7.96 19.68 -4.18
CA GLY A 211 -7.58 20.33 -5.44
C GLY A 211 -6.26 19.78 -6.01
N ASP A 212 -5.25 19.63 -5.17
CA ASP A 212 -3.94 19.10 -5.58
C ASP A 212 -4.02 17.63 -6.03
N LEU A 213 -4.72 16.77 -5.27
CA LEU A 213 -4.95 15.38 -5.67
C LEU A 213 -5.74 15.28 -6.98
N HIS A 214 -6.74 16.15 -7.19
CA HIS A 214 -7.49 16.19 -8.44
C HIS A 214 -6.60 16.61 -9.64
N GLU A 215 -5.76 17.61 -9.46
CA GLU A 215 -4.83 18.03 -10.52
C GLU A 215 -3.80 16.95 -10.86
N GLN A 216 -3.28 16.23 -9.88
CA GLN A 216 -2.38 15.08 -10.08
C GLN A 216 -3.09 13.96 -10.87
N LEU A 217 -4.33 13.64 -10.52
CA LEU A 217 -5.16 12.66 -11.21
C LEU A 217 -5.38 13.07 -12.68
N VAL A 218 -5.86 14.31 -12.90
CA VAL A 218 -6.11 14.82 -14.27
C VAL A 218 -4.83 14.81 -15.09
N SER A 219 -3.74 15.34 -14.56
CA SER A 219 -2.47 15.42 -15.28
C SER A 219 -1.94 14.03 -15.65
N GLY A 220 -1.93 13.10 -14.72
CA GLY A 220 -1.38 11.77 -14.96
C GLY A 220 -2.26 10.90 -15.86
N ILE A 221 -3.60 11.03 -15.82
CA ILE A 221 -4.48 10.35 -16.78
C ILE A 221 -4.34 10.97 -18.16
N ALA A 222 -4.33 12.31 -18.28
CA ALA A 222 -4.17 13.01 -19.54
C ALA A 222 -2.86 12.62 -20.23
N GLU A 223 -1.75 12.59 -19.50
CA GLU A 223 -0.45 12.11 -19.98
C GLU A 223 -0.51 10.66 -20.47
N GLY A 224 -1.02 9.75 -19.62
CA GLY A 224 -1.07 8.32 -19.91
C GLY A 224 -1.97 7.96 -21.09
N ARG A 225 -3.07 8.71 -21.29
CA ARG A 225 -4.02 8.50 -22.39
C ARG A 225 -3.76 9.40 -23.63
N GLY A 226 -2.77 10.29 -23.57
CA GLY A 226 -2.49 11.24 -24.63
C GLY A 226 -3.65 12.22 -24.90
N MET A 227 -4.35 12.63 -23.85
CA MET A 227 -5.51 13.51 -23.89
C MET A 227 -5.15 14.94 -23.49
N ASP A 228 -5.92 15.91 -23.98
CA ASP A 228 -5.89 17.26 -23.45
C ASP A 228 -6.50 17.31 -22.04
N PRO A 229 -5.81 17.91 -21.03
CA PRO A 229 -6.33 17.96 -19.66
C PRO A 229 -7.70 18.65 -19.52
N ALA A 230 -8.01 19.64 -20.35
CA ALA A 230 -9.32 20.31 -20.30
C ALA A 230 -10.41 19.40 -20.87
N ALA A 231 -10.12 18.62 -21.90
CA ALA A 231 -11.06 17.61 -22.41
C ALA A 231 -11.30 16.50 -21.39
N LEU A 232 -10.25 16.07 -20.67
CA LEU A 232 -10.40 15.06 -19.61
C LEU A 232 -11.27 15.58 -18.45
N ARG A 233 -11.13 16.84 -18.03
CA ARG A 233 -12.02 17.43 -17.01
C ARG A 233 -13.49 17.39 -17.44
N GLN A 234 -13.78 17.66 -18.71
CA GLN A 234 -15.14 17.55 -19.24
C GLN A 234 -15.66 16.11 -19.24
N LEU A 235 -14.78 15.11 -19.40
CA LEU A 235 -15.16 13.71 -19.23
C LEU A 235 -15.46 13.40 -17.78
N ILE A 236 -14.62 13.84 -16.83
CA ILE A 236 -14.83 13.66 -15.38
C ILE A 236 -16.19 14.24 -14.98
N ASP A 237 -16.54 15.45 -15.44
CA ASP A 237 -17.83 16.09 -15.17
C ASP A 237 -19.05 15.31 -15.71
N ARG A 238 -18.83 14.42 -16.69
CA ARG A 238 -19.86 13.59 -17.33
C ARG A 238 -19.91 12.16 -16.80
N GLY A 239 -18.87 11.72 -16.08
CA GLY A 239 -18.79 10.36 -15.57
C GLY A 239 -19.95 9.96 -14.66
N PRO A 240 -20.15 8.69 -14.41
CA PRO A 240 -19.40 7.53 -14.89
C PRO A 240 -19.72 7.16 -16.35
N PHE A 241 -18.89 6.30 -16.98
CA PHE A 241 -19.06 5.80 -18.35
C PHE A 241 -19.30 4.29 -18.34
N LEU A 242 -20.33 3.83 -19.03
CA LEU A 242 -20.55 2.41 -19.28
C LEU A 242 -19.54 1.90 -20.34
N ASP A 243 -19.46 0.59 -20.47
CA ASP A 243 -18.46 -0.14 -21.27
C ASP A 243 -18.20 0.48 -22.66
N ARG A 244 -19.22 0.61 -23.50
CA ARG A 244 -19.10 1.18 -24.86
C ARG A 244 -18.82 2.67 -24.87
N GLU A 245 -19.40 3.39 -23.93
CA GLU A 245 -19.17 4.82 -23.76
C GLU A 245 -17.71 5.10 -23.38
N ALA A 246 -17.12 4.23 -22.55
CA ALA A 246 -15.71 4.33 -22.16
C ALA A 246 -14.76 4.10 -23.36
N VAL A 247 -15.12 3.18 -24.28
CA VAL A 247 -14.37 2.98 -25.54
C VAL A 247 -14.52 4.21 -26.45
N GLU A 248 -15.74 4.72 -26.65
CA GLU A 248 -16.02 5.91 -27.48
C GLU A 248 -15.31 7.15 -26.93
N ALA A 249 -15.24 7.29 -25.59
CA ALA A 249 -14.51 8.35 -24.91
C ALA A 249 -12.99 8.13 -24.91
N LYS A 250 -12.48 7.01 -25.44
CA LYS A 250 -11.06 6.62 -25.45
C LYS A 250 -10.46 6.47 -24.04
N LEU A 251 -11.29 6.25 -23.05
CA LEU A 251 -10.86 5.92 -21.70
C LEU A 251 -10.32 4.49 -21.63
N VAL A 252 -10.90 3.56 -22.39
CA VAL A 252 -10.40 2.19 -22.55
C VAL A 252 -10.18 1.88 -24.03
N ASP A 253 -9.33 0.91 -24.32
CA ASP A 253 -8.94 0.60 -25.70
C ASP A 253 -9.82 -0.50 -26.31
N GLN A 254 -10.32 -1.41 -25.46
CA GLN A 254 -11.09 -2.56 -25.90
C GLN A 254 -11.96 -3.11 -24.78
N LEU A 255 -13.11 -3.71 -25.17
CA LEU A 255 -13.89 -4.60 -24.30
C LEU A 255 -13.42 -6.03 -24.51
N GLY A 256 -13.32 -6.80 -23.44
CA GLY A 256 -12.90 -8.20 -23.47
C GLY A 256 -12.79 -8.79 -22.07
N TYR A 257 -12.41 -10.06 -22.01
CA TYR A 257 -12.27 -10.81 -20.75
C TYR A 257 -10.80 -11.02 -20.39
N PHE A 258 -10.54 -11.40 -19.14
CA PHE A 258 -9.18 -11.55 -18.64
C PHE A 258 -8.37 -12.62 -19.35
N ASP A 259 -8.99 -13.74 -19.70
CA ASP A 259 -8.38 -14.79 -20.52
C ASP A 259 -7.99 -14.28 -21.92
N GLU A 260 -8.83 -13.47 -22.56
CA GLU A 260 -8.55 -12.91 -23.89
C GLU A 260 -7.33 -11.94 -23.89
N ILE A 261 -7.18 -11.11 -22.85
CA ILE A 261 -6.00 -10.21 -22.78
C ILE A 261 -4.73 -10.99 -22.45
N ARG A 262 -4.81 -12.06 -21.65
CA ARG A 262 -3.70 -12.98 -21.39
C ARG A 262 -3.22 -13.63 -22.70
N ASP A 263 -4.16 -14.18 -23.47
CA ASP A 263 -3.86 -14.76 -24.77
C ASP A 263 -3.25 -13.74 -25.74
N ALA A 264 -3.79 -12.52 -25.80
CA ALA A 264 -3.24 -11.44 -26.62
C ALA A 264 -1.83 -11.01 -26.20
N ALA A 265 -1.53 -11.08 -24.91
CA ALA A 265 -0.19 -10.79 -24.39
C ALA A 265 0.80 -11.90 -24.71
N LEU A 266 0.41 -13.17 -24.59
CA LEU A 266 1.21 -14.32 -24.97
C LEU A 266 1.50 -14.34 -26.48
N ASP A 267 0.48 -14.08 -27.31
CA ASP A 267 0.63 -13.96 -28.76
C ASP A 267 1.62 -12.84 -29.14
N ARG A 268 1.54 -11.70 -28.47
CA ARG A 268 2.48 -10.59 -28.67
C ARG A 268 3.90 -10.90 -28.24
N ALA A 269 4.06 -11.67 -27.16
CA ALA A 269 5.37 -12.10 -26.66
C ALA A 269 6.04 -13.12 -27.58
N GLY A 270 5.25 -13.94 -28.28
CA GLY A 270 5.72 -14.92 -29.27
C GLY A 270 5.59 -16.37 -28.79
N ALA A 271 5.94 -17.29 -29.67
CA ALA A 271 5.78 -18.73 -29.43
C ALA A 271 6.56 -19.18 -28.18
N GLY A 272 5.92 -19.99 -27.34
CA GLY A 272 6.52 -20.51 -26.11
C GLY A 272 6.58 -19.52 -24.96
N ALA A 273 5.85 -18.40 -25.06
CA ALA A 273 5.72 -17.45 -23.96
C ALA A 273 4.81 -18.02 -22.86
N GLU A 274 5.18 -17.79 -21.62
CA GLU A 274 4.44 -18.21 -20.43
C GLU A 274 4.16 -17.01 -19.51
N LEU A 275 3.01 -17.08 -18.81
CA LEU A 275 2.68 -16.14 -17.76
C LEU A 275 3.37 -16.55 -16.47
N VAL A 276 4.02 -15.59 -15.81
CA VAL A 276 4.70 -15.80 -14.53
C VAL A 276 4.28 -14.69 -13.56
N GLU A 277 3.79 -15.07 -12.38
CA GLU A 277 3.42 -14.12 -11.33
C GLU A 277 4.65 -13.33 -10.86
N GLY A 278 4.46 -12.06 -10.51
CA GLY A 278 5.56 -11.16 -10.16
C GLY A 278 6.45 -11.66 -9.03
N GLY A 279 5.84 -12.25 -8.00
CA GLY A 279 6.55 -12.83 -6.88
C GLY A 279 7.36 -14.07 -7.24
N ASP A 280 6.79 -15.00 -8.01
CA ASP A 280 7.46 -16.21 -8.47
C ASP A 280 8.61 -15.87 -9.42
N TYR A 281 8.43 -14.83 -10.24
CA TYR A 281 9.51 -14.33 -11.08
C TYR A 281 10.71 -13.85 -10.26
N LEU A 282 10.52 -13.15 -9.13
CA LEU A 282 11.61 -12.72 -8.27
C LEU A 282 12.35 -13.87 -7.59
N ASP A 283 11.66 -14.96 -7.27
CA ASP A 283 12.29 -16.16 -6.71
C ASP A 283 13.31 -16.76 -7.69
N VAL A 284 13.03 -16.71 -9.00
CA VAL A 284 13.90 -17.23 -10.06
C VAL A 284 14.94 -16.22 -10.55
N ALA A 285 14.53 -14.96 -10.78
CA ALA A 285 15.37 -13.92 -11.35
C ALA A 285 16.24 -13.18 -10.32
N GLY A 286 15.88 -13.29 -9.04
CA GLY A 286 16.48 -12.53 -7.94
C GLY A 286 16.07 -11.07 -7.94
N ARG A 287 16.21 -10.42 -6.78
CA ARG A 287 15.91 -9.00 -6.64
C ARG A 287 16.93 -8.10 -7.33
N PRO A 288 16.56 -6.91 -7.81
CA PRO A 288 17.45 -6.01 -8.55
C PRO A 288 18.65 -5.49 -7.75
N HIS A 289 18.57 -5.49 -6.41
CA HIS A 289 19.57 -4.90 -5.52
C HIS A 289 20.28 -5.93 -4.63
N GLY A 290 20.53 -7.13 -5.12
CA GLY A 290 21.16 -8.24 -4.39
C GLY A 290 22.67 -8.13 -4.20
N SER A 291 23.34 -7.07 -4.67
CA SER A 291 24.80 -6.90 -4.59
C SER A 291 25.19 -5.46 -4.28
N GLY A 292 26.40 -5.26 -3.74
CA GLY A 292 26.93 -3.96 -3.40
C GLY A 292 26.96 -3.69 -1.89
N PRO A 293 27.10 -2.42 -1.47
CA PRO A 293 27.06 -2.03 -0.05
C PRO A 293 25.71 -2.37 0.59
N THR A 294 25.75 -2.91 1.81
CA THR A 294 24.53 -3.24 2.57
C THR A 294 23.83 -1.97 3.05
N ILE A 295 22.55 -1.85 2.75
CA ILE A 295 21.65 -0.83 3.27
C ILE A 295 20.59 -1.52 4.13
N ALA A 296 20.46 -1.12 5.38
CA ALA A 296 19.39 -1.61 6.23
C ALA A 296 18.06 -0.98 5.80
N LEU A 297 17.05 -1.81 5.54
CA LEU A 297 15.70 -1.36 5.26
C LEU A 297 14.84 -1.62 6.50
N ILE A 298 14.41 -0.54 7.14
CA ILE A 298 13.54 -0.58 8.31
C ILE A 298 12.15 -0.14 7.87
N TYR A 299 11.12 -0.91 8.26
CA TYR A 299 9.73 -0.55 8.02
C TYR A 299 9.08 -0.01 9.28
N GLY A 300 8.32 1.08 9.13
CA GLY A 300 7.46 1.63 10.15
C GLY A 300 6.04 1.79 9.60
N THR A 301 5.17 0.81 9.87
CA THR A 301 3.83 0.75 9.29
C THR A 301 2.74 0.76 10.36
N GLY A 302 1.64 1.46 10.07
CA GLY A 302 0.46 1.50 10.92
C GLY A 302 0.52 2.53 12.06
N SER A 303 -0.31 2.34 13.07
CA SER A 303 -0.46 3.23 14.23
C SER A 303 0.76 3.16 15.16
N ILE A 304 1.34 4.30 15.54
CA ILE A 304 2.53 4.36 16.41
C ILE A 304 2.12 4.17 17.87
N GLN A 305 2.67 3.15 18.52
CA GLN A 305 2.40 2.81 19.92
C GLN A 305 3.68 2.51 20.70
N ARG A 306 3.56 2.52 22.03
CA ARG A 306 4.67 2.11 22.92
C ARG A 306 4.77 0.59 22.97
N GLY A 307 5.99 0.09 23.13
CA GLY A 307 6.26 -1.35 23.23
C GLY A 307 6.46 -2.01 21.88
N GLU A 308 6.03 -3.24 21.77
CA GLU A 308 6.21 -4.09 20.60
C GLU A 308 5.19 -3.80 19.50
N SER A 309 5.55 -4.11 18.26
CA SER A 309 4.69 -4.05 17.08
C SER A 309 3.65 -5.18 17.13
N GLY A 310 2.52 -4.98 16.44
CA GLY A 310 1.47 -5.97 16.43
C GLY A 310 0.25 -5.53 15.64
N VAL A 311 -0.93 -5.88 16.12
CA VAL A 311 -2.21 -5.43 15.57
C VAL A 311 -2.81 -4.40 16.52
N ASP A 312 -3.28 -3.27 15.97
CA ASP A 312 -3.99 -2.24 16.76
C ASP A 312 -5.29 -2.83 17.32
N PRO A 313 -5.44 -2.90 18.65
CA PRO A 313 -6.60 -3.57 19.26
C PRO A 313 -7.91 -2.78 19.14
N LEU A 314 -7.83 -1.49 18.79
CA LEU A 314 -8.99 -0.60 18.70
C LEU A 314 -9.44 -0.37 17.25
N MET A 315 -8.49 -0.13 16.36
CA MET A 315 -8.76 0.22 14.96
C MET A 315 -8.58 -0.96 14.02
N GLY A 316 -7.94 -2.03 14.46
CA GLY A 316 -7.47 -3.11 13.58
C GLY A 316 -6.27 -2.67 12.74
N GLY A 317 -5.67 -3.61 12.01
CA GLY A 317 -4.51 -3.33 11.16
C GLY A 317 -3.18 -3.32 11.93
N ALA A 318 -2.10 -3.04 11.19
CA ALA A 318 -0.75 -3.07 11.74
C ALA A 318 -0.52 -1.94 12.75
N SER A 319 0.27 -2.22 13.78
CA SER A 319 0.79 -1.21 14.70
C SER A 319 2.30 -1.23 14.76
N MET A 320 2.90 -0.04 14.77
CA MET A 320 4.33 0.21 14.87
C MET A 320 4.72 0.38 16.33
N GLY A 321 5.41 -0.61 16.90
CA GLY A 321 5.95 -0.56 18.25
C GLY A 321 7.24 0.23 18.33
N SER A 322 7.33 1.16 19.30
CA SER A 322 8.52 1.99 19.46
C SER A 322 9.78 1.19 19.79
N ASP A 323 9.63 0.08 20.51
CA ASP A 323 10.75 -0.71 20.99
C ASP A 323 11.38 -1.52 19.85
N ASP A 324 10.55 -2.12 19.00
CA ASP A 324 11.05 -2.87 17.83
C ASP A 324 11.74 -1.97 16.81
N VAL A 325 11.12 -0.82 16.50
CA VAL A 325 11.73 0.11 15.54
C VAL A 325 13.01 0.71 16.11
N ALA A 326 13.06 1.03 17.40
CA ALA A 326 14.28 1.52 18.03
C ALA A 326 15.38 0.44 18.03
N ALA A 327 15.05 -0.81 18.34
CA ALA A 327 15.99 -1.92 18.28
C ALA A 327 16.54 -2.15 16.86
N ALA A 328 15.69 -2.07 15.83
CA ALA A 328 16.12 -2.17 14.44
C ALA A 328 17.11 -1.06 14.03
N PHE A 329 16.91 0.17 14.52
CA PHE A 329 17.88 1.26 14.33
C PHE A 329 19.21 1.01 15.07
N GLU A 330 19.15 0.48 16.29
CA GLU A 330 20.34 0.18 17.10
C GLU A 330 21.15 -0.95 16.44
N GLU A 331 20.52 -2.04 16.01
CA GLU A 331 21.14 -3.13 15.26
C GLU A 331 21.80 -2.64 13.98
N ALA A 332 21.08 -1.84 13.17
CA ALA A 332 21.61 -1.29 11.92
C ALA A 332 22.79 -0.33 12.16
N ALA A 333 22.78 0.41 13.27
CA ALA A 333 23.87 1.32 13.63
C ALA A 333 25.13 0.57 14.07
N GLU A 334 24.99 -0.56 14.77
CA GLU A 334 26.09 -1.36 15.29
C GLU A 334 26.72 -2.28 14.23
N ASP A 335 25.97 -2.70 13.20
CA ASP A 335 26.49 -3.58 12.14
C ASP A 335 27.49 -2.82 11.24
N PRO A 336 28.79 -3.22 11.23
CA PRO A 336 29.80 -2.58 10.39
C PRO A 336 29.60 -2.78 8.88
N LYS A 337 28.78 -3.73 8.47
CA LYS A 337 28.45 -3.98 7.07
C LYS A 337 27.41 -2.99 6.55
N VAL A 338 26.53 -2.51 7.42
CA VAL A 338 25.49 -1.52 7.06
C VAL A 338 26.15 -0.17 6.80
N ARG A 339 25.92 0.38 5.60
CA ARG A 339 26.50 1.66 5.15
C ARG A 339 25.53 2.83 5.23
N ALA A 340 24.24 2.55 5.21
CA ALA A 340 23.15 3.51 5.35
C ALA A 340 21.88 2.82 5.80
N ILE A 341 20.91 3.59 6.27
CA ILE A 341 19.58 3.12 6.66
C ILE A 341 18.54 3.77 5.74
N LEU A 342 17.68 2.97 5.16
CA LEU A 342 16.44 3.39 4.50
C LEU A 342 15.28 3.08 5.44
N PHE A 343 14.61 4.13 5.93
CA PHE A 343 13.45 3.99 6.79
C PHE A 343 12.18 4.25 5.99
N ARG A 344 11.42 3.20 5.71
CA ARG A 344 10.14 3.28 5.01
C ARG A 344 9.02 3.48 6.01
N ILE A 345 8.25 4.57 5.87
CA ILE A 345 7.17 4.96 6.77
C ILE A 345 5.85 4.95 6.02
N ASP A 346 4.87 4.21 6.55
CA ASP A 346 3.46 4.28 6.15
C ASP A 346 2.58 4.35 7.41
N SER A 347 2.39 5.58 7.93
CA SER A 347 1.77 5.81 9.25
C SER A 347 1.07 7.16 9.32
N GLY A 348 -0.18 7.16 9.77
CA GLY A 348 -0.92 8.39 10.13
C GLY A 348 -0.47 9.01 11.45
N GLY A 349 0.48 8.38 12.18
CA GLY A 349 0.96 8.82 13.48
C GLY A 349 0.46 7.99 14.64
N GLY A 350 0.42 8.57 15.84
CA GLY A 350 0.00 7.89 17.06
C GLY A 350 0.58 8.53 18.31
N SER A 351 1.11 7.72 19.24
CA SER A 351 1.65 8.16 20.51
C SER A 351 2.86 9.10 20.34
N ALA A 352 2.79 10.30 20.87
CA ALA A 352 3.90 11.26 20.87
C ALA A 352 5.15 10.71 21.59
N VAL A 353 4.94 9.99 22.71
CA VAL A 353 6.05 9.40 23.49
C VAL A 353 6.76 8.31 22.68
N ALA A 354 6.00 7.43 22.01
CA ALA A 354 6.56 6.40 21.15
C ALA A 354 7.28 7.00 19.93
N SER A 355 6.69 8.03 19.31
CA SER A 355 7.31 8.75 18.20
C SER A 355 8.65 9.37 18.62
N GLU A 356 8.74 9.93 19.83
CA GLU A 356 10.02 10.48 20.35
C GLU A 356 11.07 9.39 20.59
N THR A 357 10.66 8.21 21.07
CA THR A 357 11.57 7.07 21.23
C THR A 357 12.17 6.65 19.88
N ILE A 358 11.35 6.49 18.85
CA ILE A 358 11.81 6.15 17.49
C ILE A 358 12.71 7.27 16.92
N ARG A 359 12.29 8.53 17.03
CA ARG A 359 13.08 9.67 16.58
C ARG A 359 14.46 9.70 17.23
N ARG A 360 14.53 9.42 18.53
CA ARG A 360 15.81 9.38 19.25
C ARG A 360 16.72 8.26 18.75
N ALA A 361 16.16 7.08 18.42
CA ALA A 361 16.93 5.97 17.85
C ALA A 361 17.49 6.34 16.46
N LEU A 362 16.70 6.98 15.59
CA LEU A 362 17.16 7.52 14.33
C LEU A 362 18.31 8.50 14.50
N VAL A 363 18.20 9.44 15.45
CA VAL A 363 19.27 10.43 15.72
C VAL A 363 20.54 9.73 16.19
N LYS A 364 20.46 8.73 17.06
CA LYS A 364 21.62 7.94 17.51
C LYS A 364 22.30 7.22 16.34
N ALA A 365 21.53 6.62 15.42
CA ALA A 365 22.09 5.96 14.24
C ALA A 365 22.88 6.96 13.36
N ARG A 366 22.37 8.18 13.18
CA ARG A 366 23.09 9.26 12.50
C ARG A 366 24.34 9.70 13.23
N GLU A 367 24.28 9.86 14.56
CA GLU A 367 25.43 10.17 15.43
C GLU A 367 26.53 9.09 15.34
N ALA A 368 26.12 7.81 15.11
CA ALA A 368 27.02 6.68 14.83
C ALA A 368 27.60 6.68 13.39
N GLY A 369 27.27 7.68 12.58
CA GLY A 369 27.80 7.83 11.22
C GLY A 369 27.04 7.05 10.15
N LYS A 370 25.82 6.58 10.42
CA LYS A 370 24.94 5.94 9.42
C LYS A 370 24.01 7.01 8.82
N PRO A 371 24.13 7.36 7.54
CA PRO A 371 23.13 8.21 6.88
C PRO A 371 21.77 7.55 6.93
N VAL A 372 20.72 8.33 7.26
CA VAL A 372 19.34 7.87 7.30
C VAL A 372 18.51 8.61 6.24
N ILE A 373 17.98 7.86 5.31
CA ILE A 373 17.01 8.35 4.32
C ILE A 373 15.63 7.82 4.72
N VAL A 374 14.64 8.72 4.76
CA VAL A 374 13.23 8.33 4.92
C VAL A 374 12.56 8.29 3.57
N SER A 375 11.81 7.21 3.32
CA SER A 375 10.86 7.06 2.22
C SER A 375 9.45 7.01 2.81
N MET A 376 8.62 7.98 2.48
CA MET A 376 7.22 8.02 2.89
C MET A 376 6.37 7.23 1.90
N GLY A 377 5.49 6.38 2.41
CA GLY A 377 4.52 5.59 1.66
C GLY A 377 3.24 6.35 1.36
N GLU A 378 2.09 5.74 1.68
CA GLU A 378 0.79 6.38 1.52
C GLU A 378 0.61 7.55 2.49
N ALA A 379 1.06 7.36 3.74
CA ALA A 379 1.00 8.38 4.76
C ALA A 379 2.28 8.46 5.60
N ALA A 380 2.68 9.68 5.97
CA ALA A 380 3.65 9.93 7.03
C ALA A 380 3.26 11.22 7.75
N ALA A 381 2.19 11.14 8.53
CA ALA A 381 1.55 12.31 9.13
C ALA A 381 1.66 12.29 10.66
N SER A 382 1.59 13.46 11.30
CA SER A 382 1.62 13.60 12.77
C SER A 382 2.85 12.91 13.36
N GLY A 383 2.69 11.85 14.17
CA GLY A 383 3.78 11.02 14.67
C GLY A 383 4.64 10.42 13.56
N GLY A 384 4.05 10.08 12.40
CA GLY A 384 4.78 9.60 11.22
C GLY A 384 5.73 10.64 10.64
N TYR A 385 5.34 11.92 10.62
CA TYR A 385 6.23 13.01 10.27
C TYR A 385 7.29 13.27 11.36
N TRP A 386 6.90 13.15 12.64
CA TRP A 386 7.80 13.31 13.79
C TRP A 386 9.00 12.37 13.71
N ILE A 387 8.77 11.08 13.43
CA ILE A 387 9.86 10.10 13.32
C ILE A 387 10.74 10.30 12.08
N ALA A 388 10.25 11.03 11.07
CA ALA A 388 10.96 11.32 9.83
C ALA A 388 11.82 12.58 9.90
N MET A 389 11.45 13.58 10.71
CA MET A 389 11.93 14.96 10.60
C MET A 389 13.44 15.16 10.83
N ASN A 390 14.13 14.21 11.45
CA ASN A 390 15.58 14.26 11.67
C ASN A 390 16.39 13.38 10.69
N ALA A 391 15.78 12.85 9.64
CA ALA A 391 16.52 12.15 8.58
C ALA A 391 17.45 13.09 7.80
N ASP A 392 18.48 12.53 7.15
CA ASP A 392 19.34 13.29 6.26
C ASP A 392 18.63 13.72 4.98
N ARG A 393 17.70 12.87 4.51
CA ARG A 393 16.78 13.17 3.40
C ARG A 393 15.43 12.51 3.63
N ILE A 394 14.39 13.19 3.16
CA ILE A 394 13.02 12.68 3.12
C ILE A 394 12.58 12.67 1.66
N VAL A 395 12.04 11.54 1.22
CA VAL A 395 11.47 11.35 -0.11
C VAL A 395 10.01 10.95 0.06
N ALA A 396 9.14 11.59 -0.69
CA ALA A 396 7.71 11.32 -0.71
C ALA A 396 7.18 11.38 -2.14
N GLN A 397 6.10 10.67 -2.42
CA GLN A 397 5.35 10.86 -3.65
C GLN A 397 4.50 12.15 -3.57
N PRO A 398 4.15 12.77 -4.70
CA PRO A 398 3.23 13.91 -4.69
C PRO A 398 1.90 13.62 -3.99
N GLY A 399 1.38 12.39 -4.09
CA GLY A 399 0.15 11.96 -3.45
C GLY A 399 0.29 11.44 -2.02
N THR A 400 1.50 11.46 -1.42
CA THR A 400 1.71 11.07 -0.02
C THR A 400 1.03 12.06 0.92
N LEU A 401 0.20 11.57 1.82
CA LEU A 401 -0.39 12.38 2.89
C LEU A 401 0.63 12.57 4.01
N THR A 402 1.14 13.80 4.15
CA THR A 402 2.19 14.10 5.15
C THR A 402 1.89 15.36 5.96
N GLY A 403 2.80 15.77 6.82
CA GLY A 403 2.63 16.92 7.69
C GLY A 403 1.73 16.62 8.87
N SER A 404 0.53 17.23 8.93
CA SER A 404 -0.35 17.18 10.11
C SER A 404 0.42 17.47 11.40
N ILE A 405 1.34 18.45 11.32
CA ILE A 405 2.28 18.82 12.39
C ILE A 405 1.50 19.39 13.54
N GLY A 406 1.75 18.86 14.74
CA GLY A 406 1.08 19.29 15.98
C GLY A 406 0.64 18.08 16.80
N VAL A 407 0.07 18.39 17.95
CA VAL A 407 -0.44 17.40 18.90
C VAL A 407 -1.89 17.74 19.29
N ILE A 408 -2.61 16.71 19.65
CA ILE A 408 -3.96 16.82 20.21
C ILE A 408 -3.94 16.21 21.60
N ALA A 409 -4.54 16.88 22.57
CA ALA A 409 -4.71 16.37 23.93
C ALA A 409 -6.05 16.84 24.51
N GLY A 410 -6.58 16.09 25.46
CA GLY A 410 -7.80 16.47 26.13
C GLY A 410 -8.55 15.26 26.68
N LYS A 411 -9.81 15.49 26.99
CA LYS A 411 -10.73 14.49 27.53
C LYS A 411 -12.14 14.70 26.99
N VAL A 412 -12.97 13.71 27.17
CA VAL A 412 -14.40 13.80 26.92
C VAL A 412 -15.15 13.71 28.27
N VAL A 413 -15.96 14.72 28.57
CA VAL A 413 -16.77 14.73 29.77
C VAL A 413 -18.15 14.15 29.44
N THR A 414 -18.51 13.06 30.09
CA THR A 414 -19.75 12.30 29.85
C THR A 414 -20.74 12.35 31.01
N THR A 415 -20.50 13.18 32.04
CA THR A 415 -21.36 13.29 33.24
C THR A 415 -22.80 13.58 32.89
N GLY A 416 -23.05 14.46 31.91
CA GLY A 416 -24.41 14.77 31.47
C GLY A 416 -25.14 13.59 30.85
N LEU A 417 -24.43 12.80 30.02
CA LEU A 417 -24.95 11.57 29.42
C LEU A 417 -25.36 10.54 30.49
N TRP A 418 -24.49 10.30 31.48
CA TRP A 418 -24.76 9.36 32.57
C TRP A 418 -25.95 9.85 33.42
N GLY A 419 -26.02 11.16 33.71
CA GLY A 419 -27.18 11.74 34.39
C GLY A 419 -28.50 11.55 33.65
N ARG A 420 -28.52 11.64 32.30
CA ARG A 420 -29.72 11.34 31.48
C ARG A 420 -30.11 9.85 31.54
N LEU A 421 -29.17 8.95 31.74
CA LEU A 421 -29.39 7.52 31.88
C LEU A 421 -29.71 7.09 33.32
N GLY A 422 -29.70 8.05 34.27
CA GLY A 422 -29.97 7.79 35.68
C GLY A 422 -28.81 7.14 36.45
N ILE A 423 -27.58 7.33 35.96
CA ILE A 423 -26.35 6.80 36.55
C ILE A 423 -25.58 7.92 37.23
#